data_44d73e93e386aaea63249e3478bba618
#
_entry.id   44d73e93e386aaea63249e3478bba618
#
_cell.length_a   1.000
_cell.length_b   1.000
_cell.length_c   1.000
_cell.angle_alpha   90.00
_cell.angle_beta   90.00
_cell.angle_gamma   90.00
#
_symmetry.space_group_name_H-M   'P 1'
#
loop_
_entity.id
_entity.type
_entity.pdbx_description
1 polymer ?
#
loop_
_entity_poly.entity_id
_entity_poly.type
_entity_poly.pdbx_seq_one_letter_code
_entity_poly.pdbx_strand_id
1 'polypeptide(L)'
;MPASSGSTVWDPLRKKEVAATPEERVRQWFIVQLRDVFGVPMHMMMSECALQFGEKRYRADILVYDRKGAPLAVVECKRPSVAITPEVAEQAMRYNAALGVKFLVLTNGNLTYLYRLEAGRFVPCPSIPSYEEMQCLQ
;
A
#
# COMPACT_ATOMS: atom_id res chain seq x y z
N MET A 1 -4.02 24.51 -20.48
CA MET A 1 -3.41 23.19 -20.50
C MET A 1 -3.77 22.45 -19.25
N PRO A 2 -4.17 21.21 -19.36
CA PRO A 2 -4.40 20.42 -18.16
C PRO A 2 -3.11 20.33 -17.34
N ALA A 3 -3.22 20.59 -16.07
CA ALA A 3 -2.06 20.54 -15.18
C ALA A 3 -1.36 19.18 -15.24
N SER A 4 -2.13 18.12 -15.48
CA SER A 4 -1.61 16.77 -15.52
C SER A 4 -0.69 16.50 -16.72
N SER A 5 -0.80 17.26 -17.81
CA SER A 5 -0.05 16.93 -19.03
C SER A 5 1.43 17.18 -18.93
N GLY A 6 1.87 18.03 -18.00
CA GLY A 6 3.29 18.27 -17.77
C GLY A 6 3.67 18.17 -16.31
N SER A 7 2.69 17.85 -15.45
CA SER A 7 2.96 17.80 -14.01
C SER A 7 3.61 16.50 -13.63
N THR A 8 4.65 16.60 -12.82
CA THR A 8 5.32 15.43 -12.24
C THR A 8 5.46 15.64 -10.74
N VAL A 9 5.71 14.55 -10.04
CA VAL A 9 6.07 14.55 -8.63
C VAL A 9 7.31 13.69 -8.47
N TRP A 10 8.14 14.06 -7.50
CA TRP A 10 9.32 13.25 -7.17
C TRP A 10 8.89 12.05 -6.34
N ASP A 11 9.26 10.86 -6.79
CA ASP A 11 9.04 9.65 -6.01
C ASP A 11 10.34 9.29 -5.27
N PRO A 12 10.36 9.44 -3.95
CA PRO A 12 11.58 9.16 -3.18
C PRO A 12 11.94 7.66 -3.16
N LEU A 13 10.98 6.79 -3.46
CA LEU A 13 11.24 5.35 -3.48
C LEU A 13 11.82 4.90 -4.81
N ARG A 14 11.26 5.39 -5.93
CA ARG A 14 11.78 5.10 -7.28
C ARG A 14 12.91 6.05 -7.68
N LYS A 15 13.10 7.13 -6.90
CA LYS A 15 14.14 8.15 -7.11
C LYS A 15 14.10 8.73 -8.51
N LYS A 16 12.92 9.15 -8.93
CA LYS A 16 12.70 9.78 -10.22
C LYS A 16 11.42 10.60 -10.21
N GLU A 17 11.28 11.48 -11.21
CA GLU A 17 10.04 12.18 -11.46
C GLU A 17 9.04 11.22 -12.10
N VAL A 18 7.83 11.23 -11.61
CA VAL A 18 6.75 10.38 -12.15
C VAL A 18 5.54 11.26 -12.45
N ALA A 19 4.69 10.83 -13.37
CA ALA A 19 3.50 11.59 -13.72
C ALA A 19 2.60 11.79 -12.50
N ALA A 20 2.15 13.02 -12.28
CA ALA A 20 1.33 13.39 -11.12
C ALA A 20 -0.15 13.09 -11.38
N THR A 21 -0.47 11.82 -11.62
CA THR A 21 -1.86 11.39 -11.77
C THR A 21 -2.56 11.44 -10.40
N PRO A 22 -3.90 11.48 -10.38
CA PRO A 22 -4.62 11.45 -9.10
C PRO A 22 -4.25 10.26 -8.22
N GLU A 23 -4.06 9.09 -8.81
CA GLU A 23 -3.65 7.91 -8.08
C GLU A 23 -2.23 8.03 -7.54
N GLU A 24 -1.31 8.58 -8.36
CA GLU A 24 0.07 8.77 -7.92
C GLU A 24 0.16 9.77 -6.77
N ARG A 25 -0.69 10.79 -6.76
CA ARG A 25 -0.74 11.74 -5.65
C ARG A 25 -1.19 11.06 -4.35
N VAL A 26 -2.12 10.13 -4.43
CA VAL A 26 -2.53 9.33 -3.26
C VAL A 26 -1.36 8.48 -2.78
N ARG A 27 -0.66 7.83 -3.69
CA ARG A 27 0.51 7.01 -3.34
C ARG A 27 1.57 7.84 -2.63
N GLN A 28 1.94 9.00 -3.18
CA GLN A 28 2.95 9.86 -2.58
C GLN A 28 2.53 10.36 -1.21
N TRP A 29 1.27 10.73 -1.07
CA TRP A 29 0.73 11.12 0.23
C TRP A 29 0.84 9.97 1.24
N PHE A 30 0.52 8.77 0.82
CA PHE A 30 0.55 7.63 1.75
C PHE A 30 1.97 7.21 2.12
N ILE A 31 2.93 7.37 1.22
CA ILE A 31 4.35 7.16 1.55
C ILE A 31 4.74 8.07 2.72
N VAL A 32 4.32 9.33 2.67
CA VAL A 32 4.58 10.29 3.75
C VAL A 32 3.89 9.85 5.05
N GLN A 33 2.65 9.38 4.96
CA GLN A 33 1.94 8.86 6.13
C GLN A 33 2.65 7.67 6.75
N LEU A 34 3.10 6.74 5.94
CA LEU A 34 3.83 5.57 6.43
C LEU A 34 5.09 5.99 7.17
N ARG A 35 5.83 6.94 6.61
CA ARG A 35 7.07 7.44 7.22
C ARG A 35 6.79 8.22 8.51
N ASP A 36 5.91 9.21 8.44
CA ASP A 36 5.76 10.21 9.51
C ASP A 36 4.78 9.81 10.61
N VAL A 37 3.75 9.02 10.27
CA VAL A 37 2.72 8.64 11.24
C VAL A 37 2.95 7.22 11.74
N PHE A 38 3.26 6.29 10.85
CA PHE A 38 3.39 4.89 11.23
C PHE A 38 4.82 4.45 11.49
N GLY A 39 5.78 5.31 11.24
CA GLY A 39 7.17 5.07 11.58
C GLY A 39 7.89 4.07 10.69
N VAL A 40 7.44 3.92 9.45
CA VAL A 40 8.09 3.01 8.50
C VAL A 40 9.32 3.68 7.92
N PRO A 41 10.52 3.09 8.09
CA PRO A 41 11.72 3.65 7.46
C PRO A 41 11.58 3.62 5.94
N MET A 42 12.07 4.66 5.27
CA MET A 42 11.97 4.77 3.81
C MET A 42 12.60 3.57 3.10
N HIS A 43 13.71 3.07 3.61
CA HIS A 43 14.40 1.94 2.99
C HIS A 43 13.65 0.61 3.16
N MET A 44 12.58 0.59 3.94
CA MET A 44 11.71 -0.59 4.10
C MET A 44 10.47 -0.53 3.21
N MET A 45 10.41 0.45 2.31
CA MET A 45 9.30 0.59 1.37
C MET A 45 9.78 0.43 -0.06
N MET A 46 8.93 -0.16 -0.91
CA MET A 46 9.10 -0.19 -2.36
C MET A 46 7.82 0.26 -3.03
N SER A 47 7.96 1.05 -4.09
CA SER A 47 6.85 1.54 -4.89
C SER A 47 6.79 0.77 -6.20
N GLU A 48 5.58 0.49 -6.69
CA GLU A 48 5.37 -0.24 -7.95
C GLU A 48 6.11 -1.58 -7.97
N CYS A 49 5.98 -2.31 -6.88
CA CYS A 49 6.72 -3.57 -6.70
C CYS A 49 6.03 -4.72 -7.40
N ALA A 50 6.76 -5.42 -8.26
CA ALA A 50 6.28 -6.66 -8.86
C ALA A 50 6.68 -7.82 -7.95
N LEU A 51 5.71 -8.68 -7.64
CA LEU A 51 5.89 -9.83 -6.79
C LEU A 51 5.51 -11.07 -7.56
N GLN A 52 6.33 -12.12 -7.49
CA GLN A 52 6.00 -13.39 -8.11
C GLN A 52 5.74 -14.43 -7.05
N PHE A 53 4.58 -15.10 -7.15
CA PHE A 53 4.19 -16.13 -6.22
C PHE A 53 3.71 -17.33 -7.03
N GLY A 54 4.54 -18.37 -7.09
CA GLY A 54 4.30 -19.47 -8.00
C GLY A 54 4.43 -18.99 -9.44
N GLU A 55 3.45 -19.27 -10.26
CA GLU A 55 3.42 -18.82 -11.65
C GLU A 55 2.70 -17.48 -11.82
N LYS A 56 2.07 -16.98 -10.76
CA LYS A 56 1.28 -15.76 -10.81
C LYS A 56 2.11 -14.54 -10.42
N ARG A 57 1.94 -13.46 -11.16
CA ARG A 57 2.60 -12.19 -10.89
C ARG A 57 1.61 -11.25 -10.23
N TYR A 58 2.07 -10.59 -9.18
CA TYR A 58 1.31 -9.60 -8.43
C TYR A 58 2.03 -8.28 -8.48
N ARG A 59 1.26 -7.21 -8.28
CA ARG A 59 1.81 -5.87 -8.28
C ARG A 59 1.26 -5.12 -7.06
N ALA A 60 2.16 -4.54 -6.30
CA ALA A 60 1.81 -3.74 -5.14
C ALA A 60 2.15 -2.28 -5.42
N ASP A 61 1.23 -1.37 -5.08
CA ASP A 61 1.50 0.06 -5.21
C ASP A 61 2.61 0.48 -4.25
N ILE A 62 2.50 0.05 -2.99
CA ILE A 62 3.58 0.19 -2.01
C ILE A 62 3.69 -1.14 -1.28
N LEU A 63 4.91 -1.63 -1.14
CA LEU A 63 5.21 -2.81 -0.35
C LEU A 63 6.07 -2.38 0.83
N VAL A 64 5.67 -2.81 2.04
CA VAL A 64 6.42 -2.55 3.26
C VAL A 64 7.04 -3.86 3.72
N TYR A 65 8.35 -3.85 3.97
CA TYR A 65 9.09 -5.00 4.47
C TYR A 65 9.24 -4.91 5.98
N ASP A 66 9.28 -6.07 6.64
CA ASP A 66 9.64 -6.11 8.05
C ASP A 66 11.17 -6.00 8.19
N ARG A 67 11.65 -5.98 9.43
CA ARG A 67 13.08 -5.83 9.70
C ARG A 67 13.92 -7.02 9.26
N LYS A 68 13.28 -8.14 9.02
CA LYS A 68 13.94 -9.35 8.52
C LYS A 68 13.97 -9.40 7.00
N GLY A 69 13.37 -8.40 6.35
CA GLY A 69 13.31 -8.33 4.89
C GLY A 69 12.16 -9.10 4.27
N ALA A 70 11.21 -9.58 5.06
CA ALA A 70 10.03 -10.25 4.55
C ALA A 70 8.90 -9.24 4.29
N PRO A 71 8.06 -9.48 3.28
CA PRO A 71 6.88 -8.61 3.06
C PRO A 71 5.97 -8.59 4.28
N LEU A 72 5.66 -7.40 4.75
CA LEU A 72 4.83 -7.20 5.93
C LEU A 72 3.46 -6.66 5.56
N ALA A 73 3.42 -5.64 4.72
CA ALA A 73 2.17 -4.98 4.35
C ALA A 73 2.18 -4.57 2.89
N VAL A 74 1.02 -4.64 2.27
CA VAL A 74 0.78 -4.13 0.92
C VAL A 74 -0.19 -2.98 1.03
N VAL A 75 0.10 -1.89 0.35
CA VAL A 75 -0.82 -0.76 0.22
C VAL A 75 -1.32 -0.72 -1.21
N GLU A 76 -2.62 -0.67 -1.36
CA GLU A 76 -3.27 -0.49 -2.65
C GLU A 76 -3.90 0.89 -2.68
N CYS A 77 -3.47 1.71 -3.64
CA CYS A 77 -3.90 3.09 -3.76
C CYS A 77 -4.91 3.22 -4.90
N LYS A 78 -6.00 3.91 -4.63
CA LYS A 78 -7.00 4.25 -5.62
C LYS A 78 -7.05 5.78 -5.73
N ARG A 79 -7.42 6.30 -6.91
CA ARG A 79 -7.62 7.74 -7.05
C ARG A 79 -8.82 8.19 -6.20
N PRO A 80 -8.87 9.46 -5.79
CA PRO A 80 -9.92 9.93 -4.87
C PRO A 80 -11.35 9.73 -5.36
N SER A 81 -11.56 9.68 -6.67
CA SER A 81 -12.90 9.50 -7.26
C SER A 81 -13.42 8.06 -7.16
N VAL A 82 -12.56 7.11 -6.78
CA VAL A 82 -12.96 5.71 -6.65
C VAL A 82 -13.47 5.46 -5.23
N ALA A 83 -14.72 5.05 -5.12
CA ALA A 83 -15.30 4.68 -3.84
C ALA A 83 -14.76 3.31 -3.42
N ILE A 84 -14.35 3.18 -2.17
CA ILE A 84 -13.93 1.89 -1.63
C ILE A 84 -15.18 1.19 -1.09
N THR A 85 -15.87 0.50 -1.98
CA THR A 85 -17.06 -0.27 -1.65
C THR A 85 -16.67 -1.62 -1.04
N PRO A 86 -17.61 -2.34 -0.41
CA PRO A 86 -17.32 -3.70 0.06
C PRO A 86 -16.81 -4.61 -1.05
N GLU A 87 -17.28 -4.44 -2.28
CA GLU A 87 -16.84 -5.24 -3.43
C GLU A 87 -15.39 -4.94 -3.79
N VAL A 88 -14.99 -3.68 -3.77
CA VAL A 88 -13.61 -3.27 -4.02
C VAL A 88 -12.69 -3.85 -2.94
N ALA A 89 -13.09 -3.73 -1.68
CA ALA A 89 -12.32 -4.26 -0.57
C ALA A 89 -12.17 -5.78 -0.65
N GLU A 90 -13.25 -6.48 -0.96
CA GLU A 90 -13.24 -7.93 -1.06
C GLU A 90 -12.34 -8.40 -2.21
N GLN A 91 -12.38 -7.71 -3.34
CA GLN A 91 -11.52 -8.02 -4.47
C GLN A 91 -10.04 -7.86 -4.12
N ALA A 92 -9.70 -6.78 -3.42
CA ALA A 92 -8.33 -6.52 -2.99
C ALA A 92 -7.86 -7.58 -1.98
N MET A 93 -8.73 -7.96 -1.04
CA MET A 93 -8.42 -9.00 -0.08
C MET A 93 -8.16 -10.34 -0.77
N ARG A 94 -9.00 -10.68 -1.74
CA ARG A 94 -8.85 -11.91 -2.50
C ARG A 94 -7.56 -11.93 -3.32
N TYR A 95 -7.26 -10.80 -3.95
CA TYR A 95 -6.05 -10.67 -4.76
C TYR A 95 -4.79 -10.82 -3.92
N ASN A 96 -4.78 -10.20 -2.72
CA ASN A 96 -3.59 -10.17 -1.88
C ASN A 96 -3.46 -11.35 -0.91
N ALA A 97 -4.51 -12.12 -0.71
CA ALA A 97 -4.48 -13.25 0.21
C ALA A 97 -3.41 -14.27 -0.15
N ALA A 98 -3.17 -14.46 -1.45
CA ALA A 98 -2.19 -15.43 -1.95
C ALA A 98 -0.74 -15.03 -1.64
N LEU A 99 -0.48 -13.74 -1.37
CA LEU A 99 0.87 -13.24 -1.10
C LEU A 99 1.35 -13.56 0.31
N GLY A 100 0.44 -13.89 1.22
CA GLY A 100 0.80 -14.18 2.60
C GLY A 100 1.28 -12.98 3.39
N VAL A 101 1.10 -11.75 2.87
CA VAL A 101 1.43 -10.55 3.64
C VAL A 101 0.48 -10.42 4.83
N LYS A 102 0.97 -9.86 5.92
CA LYS A 102 0.21 -9.80 7.17
C LYS A 102 -0.82 -8.70 7.19
N PHE A 103 -0.58 -7.63 6.45
CA PHE A 103 -1.47 -6.45 6.46
C PHE A 103 -1.75 -5.99 5.05
N LEU A 104 -2.98 -5.55 4.82
CA LEU A 104 -3.41 -4.94 3.57
C LEU A 104 -4.02 -3.59 3.90
N VAL A 105 -3.55 -2.55 3.22
CA VAL A 105 -4.10 -1.20 3.34
C VAL A 105 -4.76 -0.84 2.01
N LEU A 106 -5.98 -0.31 2.07
CA LEU A 106 -6.67 0.27 0.92
C LEU A 106 -6.89 1.74 1.21
N THR A 107 -6.49 2.61 0.30
CA THR A 107 -6.70 4.04 0.48
C THR A 107 -7.02 4.72 -0.85
N ASN A 108 -7.91 5.72 -0.79
CA ASN A 108 -8.16 6.61 -1.92
C ASN A 108 -7.81 8.06 -1.58
N GLY A 109 -7.10 8.27 -0.46
CA GLY A 109 -6.74 9.60 0.03
C GLY A 109 -7.78 10.21 0.95
N ASN A 110 -9.04 9.84 0.80
CA ASN A 110 -10.14 10.31 1.66
C ASN A 110 -10.48 9.30 2.75
N LEU A 111 -10.42 8.02 2.40
CA LEU A 111 -10.69 6.92 3.31
C LEU A 111 -9.53 5.94 3.24
N THR A 112 -9.17 5.39 4.40
CA THR A 112 -8.09 4.41 4.51
C THR A 112 -8.57 3.28 5.40
N TYR A 113 -8.45 2.07 4.89
CA TYR A 113 -8.86 0.85 5.60
C TYR A 113 -7.67 -0.07 5.74
N LEU A 114 -7.54 -0.69 6.89
CA LEU A 114 -6.51 -1.68 7.16
C LEU A 114 -7.15 -3.01 7.49
N TYR A 115 -6.57 -4.06 6.94
CA TYR A 115 -6.98 -5.43 7.21
C TYR A 115 -5.76 -6.23 7.67
N ARG A 116 -5.98 -7.15 8.61
CA ARG A 116 -4.96 -8.05 9.11
C ARG A 116 -5.29 -9.47 8.66
N LEU A 117 -4.27 -10.22 8.25
CA LEU A 117 -4.43 -11.61 7.85
C LEU A 117 -4.50 -12.50 9.08
N GLU A 118 -5.62 -13.20 9.24
CA GLU A 118 -5.83 -14.17 10.33
C GLU A 118 -6.39 -15.46 9.76
N ALA A 119 -5.69 -16.55 10.00
CA ALA A 119 -6.12 -17.88 9.51
C ALA A 119 -6.44 -17.90 8.02
N GLY A 120 -5.61 -17.22 7.21
CA GLY A 120 -5.76 -17.18 5.75
C GLY A 120 -6.81 -16.20 5.24
N ARG A 121 -7.40 -15.40 6.12
CA ARG A 121 -8.44 -14.44 5.76
C ARG A 121 -8.09 -13.07 6.31
N PHE A 122 -8.33 -12.02 5.52
CA PHE A 122 -8.17 -10.65 6.00
C PHE A 122 -9.39 -10.23 6.83
N VAL A 123 -9.12 -9.67 8.00
CA VAL A 123 -10.15 -9.13 8.88
C VAL A 123 -9.88 -7.65 9.11
N PRO A 124 -10.94 -6.83 9.25
CA PRO A 124 -10.75 -5.40 9.47
C PRO A 124 -10.03 -5.11 10.78
N CYS A 125 -9.13 -4.11 10.75
CA CYS A 125 -8.52 -3.57 11.95
C CYS A 125 -9.15 -2.21 12.24
N PRO A 126 -9.63 -1.97 13.46
CA PRO A 126 -10.28 -0.70 13.78
C PRO A 126 -9.32 0.46 13.87
N SER A 127 -8.03 0.19 14.07
CA SER A 127 -6.99 1.23 14.08
C SER A 127 -5.76 0.70 13.39
N ILE A 128 -4.98 1.61 12.79
CA ILE A 128 -3.76 1.23 12.08
C ILE A 128 -2.62 1.16 13.07
N PRO A 129 -1.98 -0.02 13.25
CA PRO A 129 -0.83 -0.13 14.15
C PRO A 129 0.39 0.56 13.55
N SER A 130 1.32 0.98 14.43
CA SER A 130 2.59 1.50 13.99
C SER A 130 3.43 0.38 13.38
N TYR A 131 4.53 0.75 12.71
CA TYR A 131 5.47 -0.22 12.15
C TYR A 131 5.98 -1.18 13.22
N GLU A 132 6.32 -0.64 14.40
CA GLU A 132 6.76 -1.48 15.53
C GLU A 132 5.68 -2.46 15.97
N GLU A 133 4.45 -1.98 16.06
CA GLU A 133 3.34 -2.84 16.46
C GLU A 133 3.07 -3.92 15.42
N MET A 134 3.19 -3.59 14.14
CA MET A 134 3.03 -4.57 13.07
C MET A 134 4.07 -5.70 13.18
N GLN A 135 5.32 -5.37 13.56
CA GLN A 135 6.36 -6.37 13.77
C GLN A 135 5.95 -7.36 14.85
N CYS A 136 5.33 -6.87 15.92
CA CYS A 136 4.93 -7.70 17.06
C CYS A 136 3.69 -8.55 16.77
N LEU A 137 2.87 -8.15 15.82
CA LEU A 137 1.62 -8.84 15.50
C LEU A 137 1.76 -9.95 14.46
N GLN A 138 2.98 -10.22 14.03
CA GLN A 138 3.23 -11.27 13.04
C GLN A 138 2.93 -12.67 13.55
#